data_c386c1b55c15769554114e766198e86c
#
_entry.id   c386c1b55c15769554114e766198e86c
#
_cell.length_a   1.000
_cell.length_b   1.000
_cell.length_c   1.000
_cell.angle_alpha   90.00
_cell.angle_beta   90.00
_cell.angle_gamma   90.00
#
_symmetry.space_group_name_H-M   'P 1'
#
loop_
_entity.id
_entity.type
_entity.pdbx_description
1 polymer ?
#
loop_
_entity_poly.entity_id
_entity_poly.type
_entity_poly.pdbx_seq_one_letter_code
_entity_poly.pdbx_strand_id
1 'polypeptide(L)'
;MLEVTEIRAHYGGIEALKGISLTVEQGEVVTLIGSNGAGKSTTLRAITGLTPASSGSVVIDGEDITHVPAHEIVDRGIALSPEGRHCFPRMTVRENLDLGAHRRRRDPEVAGDLERIFTLFPRLKEREKQKAGTMSGGEQQMLAMGRAMMARPKLLLLDEPSMGIAPILVQRIYETIAEINRGGTTILLVEQNANYALDVSKRGYVLETGRVVLEGESSKLRTDPEVQRAYLGA
;
A
#
# COMPACT_ATOMS: atom_id res chain seq x y z
N MET A 1 13.75 0.73 -8.53
CA MET A 1 12.49 -0.03 -8.52
C MET A 1 11.32 0.82 -9.03
N LEU A 2 10.80 1.80 -8.27
CA LEU A 2 9.76 2.73 -8.68
C LEU A 2 10.31 4.15 -8.74
N GLU A 3 10.01 4.86 -9.83
CA GLU A 3 10.30 6.29 -10.00
C GLU A 3 9.03 7.01 -10.44
N VAL A 4 8.61 8.01 -9.68
CA VAL A 4 7.49 8.90 -9.98
C VAL A 4 8.06 10.29 -10.17
N THR A 5 7.81 10.92 -11.33
CA THR A 5 8.39 12.21 -11.67
C THR A 5 7.29 13.19 -12.06
N GLU A 6 7.14 14.28 -11.30
CA GLU A 6 6.25 15.42 -11.57
C GLU A 6 4.80 15.02 -11.90
N ILE A 7 4.29 13.94 -11.26
CA ILE A 7 2.93 13.45 -11.50
C ILE A 7 1.90 14.49 -11.08
N ARG A 8 1.00 14.81 -12.01
CA ARG A 8 -0.20 15.60 -11.78
C ARG A 8 -1.44 14.77 -12.04
N ALA A 9 -2.47 14.95 -11.23
CA ALA A 9 -3.75 14.25 -11.40
C ALA A 9 -4.92 15.14 -10.95
N HIS A 10 -6.06 14.96 -11.60
CA HIS A 10 -7.24 15.80 -11.40
C HIS A 10 -8.48 14.94 -11.15
N TYR A 11 -9.40 15.46 -10.33
CA TYR A 11 -10.78 15.00 -10.22
C TYR A 11 -11.70 16.13 -10.69
N GLY A 12 -12.19 16.03 -11.93
CA GLY A 12 -12.89 17.13 -12.58
C GLY A 12 -12.00 18.38 -12.67
N GLY A 13 -12.45 19.49 -12.10
CA GLY A 13 -11.67 20.74 -12.06
C GLY A 13 -10.67 20.87 -10.91
N ILE A 14 -10.57 19.88 -10.02
CA ILE A 14 -9.71 19.94 -8.83
C ILE A 14 -8.39 19.24 -9.12
N GLU A 15 -7.27 19.95 -9.06
CA GLU A 15 -5.92 19.37 -9.14
C GLU A 15 -5.56 18.75 -7.78
N ALA A 16 -5.59 17.42 -7.70
CA ALA A 16 -5.31 16.66 -6.49
C ALA A 16 -3.81 16.39 -6.29
N LEU A 17 -3.06 16.19 -7.38
CA LEU A 17 -1.59 16.08 -7.37
C LEU A 17 -0.99 17.19 -8.21
N LYS A 18 -0.01 17.88 -7.65
CA LYS A 18 0.56 19.14 -8.19
C LYS A 18 2.05 19.00 -8.51
N GLY A 19 2.45 17.89 -9.13
CA GLY A 19 3.84 17.59 -9.44
C GLY A 19 4.49 16.81 -8.30
N ILE A 20 4.03 15.58 -8.06
CA ILE A 20 4.61 14.67 -7.08
C ILE A 20 5.79 13.95 -7.70
N SER A 21 6.93 13.98 -7.00
CA SER A 21 8.10 13.17 -7.33
C SER A 21 8.48 12.34 -6.11
N LEU A 22 8.70 11.04 -6.31
CA LEU A 22 9.19 10.11 -5.28
C LEU A 22 9.88 8.91 -5.92
N THR A 23 10.73 8.25 -5.16
CA THR A 23 11.39 7.02 -5.57
C THR A 23 11.25 5.95 -4.49
N VAL A 24 11.24 4.67 -4.91
CA VAL A 24 11.28 3.51 -4.01
C VAL A 24 12.32 2.54 -4.53
N GLU A 25 13.35 2.26 -3.76
CA GLU A 25 14.39 1.30 -4.11
C GLU A 25 13.92 -0.15 -3.87
N GLN A 26 14.54 -1.10 -4.55
CA GLN A 26 14.20 -2.51 -4.37
C GLN A 26 14.45 -2.97 -2.93
N GLY A 27 13.49 -3.67 -2.34
CA GLY A 27 13.55 -4.17 -0.97
C GLY A 27 13.40 -3.09 0.11
N GLU A 28 13.08 -1.86 -0.27
CA GLU A 28 12.88 -0.75 0.66
C GLU A 28 11.43 -0.65 1.12
N VAL A 29 11.21 -0.20 2.36
CA VAL A 29 9.93 0.35 2.81
C VAL A 29 10.05 1.87 2.78
N VAL A 30 9.28 2.51 1.93
CA VAL A 30 9.15 3.98 1.87
C VAL A 30 7.75 4.36 2.34
N THR A 31 7.65 5.43 3.13
CA THR A 31 6.35 5.94 3.55
C THR A 31 6.01 7.28 2.92
N LEU A 32 4.73 7.51 2.64
CA LEU A 32 4.15 8.78 2.26
C LEU A 32 3.14 9.19 3.33
N ILE A 33 3.51 10.16 4.17
CA ILE A 33 2.67 10.66 5.27
C ILE A 33 2.03 11.99 4.90
N GLY A 34 0.89 12.26 5.50
CA GLY A 34 0.16 13.52 5.29
C GLY A 34 -1.25 13.47 5.86
N SER A 35 -1.88 14.62 6.00
CA SER A 35 -3.26 14.76 6.47
C SER A 35 -4.27 14.17 5.45
N ASN A 36 -5.53 14.04 5.89
CA ASN A 36 -6.61 13.67 4.98
C ASN A 36 -6.78 14.74 3.89
N GLY A 37 -6.93 14.27 2.63
CA GLY A 37 -6.99 15.16 1.47
C GLY A 37 -5.64 15.68 0.95
N ALA A 38 -4.51 15.29 1.55
CA ALA A 38 -3.18 15.71 1.06
C ALA A 38 -2.82 15.15 -0.32
N GLY A 39 -3.51 14.10 -0.80
CA GLY A 39 -3.26 13.46 -2.10
C GLY A 39 -2.64 12.06 -2.02
N LYS A 40 -2.48 11.50 -0.82
CA LYS A 40 -1.84 10.20 -0.55
C LYS A 40 -2.43 9.05 -1.38
N SER A 41 -3.71 8.74 -1.19
CA SER A 41 -4.40 7.68 -1.95
C SER A 41 -4.46 7.98 -3.45
N THR A 42 -4.53 9.27 -3.82
CA THR A 42 -4.48 9.69 -5.23
C THR A 42 -3.11 9.36 -5.85
N THR A 43 -2.01 9.48 -5.09
CA THR A 43 -0.68 9.08 -5.56
C THR A 43 -0.64 7.59 -5.87
N LEU A 44 -1.13 6.73 -4.97
CA LEU A 44 -1.22 5.28 -5.24
C LEU A 44 -2.13 4.95 -6.43
N ARG A 45 -3.26 5.66 -6.56
CA ARG A 45 -4.18 5.50 -7.69
C ARG A 45 -3.57 5.97 -9.00
N ALA A 46 -2.73 7.00 -9.00
CA ALA A 46 -2.00 7.45 -10.18
C ALA A 46 -0.94 6.41 -10.59
N ILE A 47 -0.16 5.89 -9.64
CA ILE A 47 0.82 4.83 -9.89
C ILE A 47 0.16 3.57 -10.48
N THR A 48 -1.05 3.22 -10.02
CA THR A 48 -1.77 2.02 -10.46
C THR A 48 -2.68 2.25 -11.68
N GLY A 49 -2.66 3.43 -12.29
CA GLY A 49 -3.51 3.75 -13.45
C GLY A 49 -5.01 3.83 -13.15
N LEU A 50 -5.42 3.77 -11.85
CA LEU A 50 -6.82 3.93 -11.42
C LEU A 50 -7.29 5.38 -11.52
N THR A 51 -6.39 6.34 -11.43
CA THR A 51 -6.61 7.75 -11.72
C THR A 51 -5.56 8.16 -12.76
N PRO A 52 -5.95 8.50 -13.97
CA PRO A 52 -4.99 8.87 -15.02
C PRO A 52 -4.14 10.08 -14.61
N ALA A 53 -2.84 9.98 -14.81
CA ALA A 53 -1.96 11.13 -14.71
C ALA A 53 -2.23 12.11 -15.86
N SER A 54 -2.34 13.41 -15.57
CA SER A 54 -2.47 14.46 -16.58
C SER A 54 -1.12 14.94 -17.12
N SER A 55 -0.06 14.74 -16.36
CA SER A 55 1.34 14.95 -16.76
C SER A 55 2.29 14.23 -15.81
N GLY A 56 3.59 14.24 -16.14
CA GLY A 56 4.63 13.52 -15.42
C GLY A 56 4.74 12.07 -15.88
N SER A 57 5.54 11.26 -15.16
CA SER A 57 5.77 9.86 -15.51
C SER A 57 5.84 8.95 -14.30
N VAL A 58 5.47 7.69 -14.49
CA VAL A 58 5.65 6.59 -13.55
C VAL A 58 6.47 5.50 -14.23
N VAL A 59 7.61 5.17 -13.69
CA VAL A 59 8.53 4.17 -14.22
C VAL A 59 8.74 3.07 -13.17
N ILE A 60 8.64 1.81 -13.57
CA ILE A 60 8.95 0.66 -12.71
C ILE A 60 9.97 -0.24 -13.42
N ASP A 61 11.08 -0.56 -12.75
CA ASP A 61 12.19 -1.36 -13.29
C ASP A 61 12.66 -0.87 -14.68
N GLY A 62 12.59 0.44 -14.94
CA GLY A 62 12.97 1.07 -16.21
C GLY A 62 11.86 1.06 -17.29
N GLU A 63 10.70 0.47 -17.03
CA GLU A 63 9.53 0.50 -17.91
C GLU A 63 8.61 1.68 -17.54
N ASP A 64 8.28 2.52 -18.52
CA ASP A 64 7.27 3.57 -18.33
C ASP A 64 5.86 2.95 -18.31
N ILE A 65 5.17 3.10 -17.20
CA ILE A 65 3.83 2.58 -16.98
C ILE A 65 2.76 3.67 -16.86
N THR A 66 3.09 4.90 -17.13
CA THR A 66 2.25 6.10 -16.90
C THR A 66 0.84 5.96 -17.48
N HIS A 67 0.75 5.36 -18.67
CA HIS A 67 -0.51 5.22 -19.39
C HIS A 67 -0.96 3.75 -19.54
N VAL A 68 -0.33 2.86 -18.78
CA VAL A 68 -0.73 1.43 -18.78
C VAL A 68 -2.08 1.30 -18.07
N PRO A 69 -3.05 0.57 -18.65
CA PRO A 69 -4.35 0.34 -18.03
C PRO A 69 -4.21 -0.37 -16.66
N ALA A 70 -5.00 0.06 -15.68
CA ALA A 70 -4.91 -0.45 -14.30
C ALA A 70 -4.95 -1.99 -14.20
N HIS A 71 -5.73 -2.66 -15.05
CA HIS A 71 -5.85 -4.11 -15.05
C HIS A 71 -4.57 -4.84 -15.56
N GLU A 72 -3.66 -4.13 -16.22
CA GLU A 72 -2.37 -4.66 -16.66
C GLU A 72 -1.22 -4.37 -15.69
N ILE A 73 -1.43 -3.43 -14.75
CA ILE A 73 -0.40 -3.05 -13.76
C ILE A 73 0.00 -4.23 -12.88
N VAL A 74 -0.94 -5.12 -12.56
CA VAL A 74 -0.66 -6.34 -11.76
C VAL A 74 0.36 -7.24 -12.44
N ASP A 75 0.37 -7.30 -13.77
CA ASP A 75 1.32 -8.12 -14.54
C ASP A 75 2.74 -7.57 -14.49
N ARG A 76 2.92 -6.28 -14.12
CA ARG A 76 4.22 -5.66 -13.86
C ARG A 76 4.72 -5.89 -12.44
N GLY A 77 3.96 -6.65 -11.66
CA GLY A 77 4.33 -7.00 -10.28
C GLY A 77 3.98 -5.92 -9.26
N ILE A 78 2.99 -5.08 -9.53
CA ILE A 78 2.46 -4.10 -8.59
C ILE A 78 1.12 -4.57 -8.06
N ALA A 79 0.94 -4.59 -6.72
CA ALA A 79 -0.36 -4.84 -6.10
C ALA A 79 -0.71 -3.73 -5.12
N LEU A 80 -2.00 -3.37 -5.06
CA LEU A 80 -2.55 -2.38 -4.16
C LEU A 80 -3.49 -3.02 -3.15
N SER A 81 -3.25 -2.77 -1.87
CA SER A 81 -4.23 -2.94 -0.81
C SER A 81 -4.85 -1.57 -0.53
N PRO A 82 -6.05 -1.27 -1.03
CA PRO A 82 -6.66 0.05 -0.95
C PRO A 82 -7.21 0.34 0.46
N GLU A 83 -7.39 1.61 0.76
CA GLU A 83 -8.15 2.09 1.92
C GLU A 83 -9.55 1.45 1.95
N GLY A 84 -10.13 1.24 3.13
CA GLY A 84 -11.48 0.69 3.26
C GLY A 84 -11.59 -0.83 3.05
N ARG A 85 -10.44 -1.54 3.01
CA ARG A 85 -10.33 -3.02 2.98
C ARG A 85 -10.81 -3.66 1.69
N HIS A 86 -11.96 -3.25 1.14
CA HIS A 86 -12.56 -3.73 -0.12
C HIS A 86 -12.57 -5.27 -0.28
N CYS A 87 -12.83 -6.00 0.82
CA CYS A 87 -13.08 -7.42 0.76
C CYS A 87 -14.42 -7.71 0.08
N PHE A 88 -14.55 -8.84 -0.56
CA PHE A 88 -15.83 -9.33 -1.10
C PHE A 88 -16.63 -9.98 0.03
N PRO A 89 -17.64 -9.29 0.62
CA PRO A 89 -18.23 -9.68 1.90
C PRO A 89 -19.04 -10.99 1.82
N ARG A 90 -19.54 -11.35 0.64
CA ARG A 90 -20.30 -12.59 0.43
C ARG A 90 -19.45 -13.81 0.15
N MET A 91 -18.17 -13.59 -0.17
CA MET A 91 -17.17 -14.63 -0.41
C MET A 91 -16.47 -15.01 0.91
N THR A 92 -15.98 -16.24 0.96
CA THR A 92 -15.17 -16.74 2.08
C THR A 92 -13.79 -16.06 2.10
N VAL A 93 -13.05 -16.21 3.19
CA VAL A 93 -11.64 -15.81 3.28
C VAL A 93 -10.84 -16.46 2.16
N ARG A 94 -10.99 -17.78 1.96
CA ARG A 94 -10.30 -18.53 0.91
C ARG A 94 -10.59 -17.96 -0.48
N GLU A 95 -11.84 -17.77 -0.83
CA GLU A 95 -12.24 -17.23 -2.13
C GLU A 95 -11.72 -15.81 -2.37
N ASN A 96 -11.67 -14.96 -1.33
CA ASN A 96 -11.04 -13.64 -1.41
C ASN A 96 -9.54 -13.74 -1.72
N LEU A 97 -8.81 -14.67 -1.07
CA LEU A 97 -7.39 -14.89 -1.34
C LEU A 97 -7.16 -15.43 -2.75
N ASP A 98 -7.95 -16.42 -3.18
CA ASP A 98 -7.86 -17.00 -4.52
C ASP A 98 -8.07 -15.95 -5.62
N LEU A 99 -8.93 -14.95 -5.40
CA LEU A 99 -9.07 -13.81 -6.33
C LEU A 99 -7.78 -13.01 -6.47
N GLY A 100 -6.99 -12.87 -5.41
CA GLY A 100 -5.67 -12.22 -5.49
C GLY A 100 -4.70 -12.92 -6.44
N ALA A 101 -4.81 -14.25 -6.53
CA ALA A 101 -4.03 -15.07 -7.45
C ALA A 101 -4.67 -15.26 -8.84
N HIS A 102 -5.77 -14.56 -9.18
CA HIS A 102 -6.56 -14.82 -10.39
C HIS A 102 -5.72 -14.84 -11.67
N ARG A 103 -4.78 -13.92 -11.82
CA ARG A 103 -3.86 -13.84 -12.98
C ARG A 103 -2.87 -15.03 -13.02
N ARG A 104 -2.58 -15.60 -11.86
CA ARG A 104 -1.64 -16.71 -11.64
C ARG A 104 -2.33 -18.05 -11.34
N ARG A 105 -3.64 -18.18 -11.56
CA ARG A 105 -4.45 -19.35 -11.16
C ARG A 105 -3.95 -20.72 -11.64
N ARG A 106 -3.11 -20.75 -12.68
CA ARG A 106 -2.50 -21.98 -13.23
C ARG A 106 -1.06 -22.21 -12.74
N ASP A 107 -0.50 -21.26 -11.97
CA ASP A 107 0.83 -21.35 -11.41
C ASP A 107 0.83 -22.37 -10.25
N PRO A 108 1.67 -23.41 -10.28
CA PRO A 108 1.73 -24.42 -9.22
C PRO A 108 2.16 -23.84 -7.86
N GLU A 109 2.80 -22.67 -7.83
CA GLU A 109 3.26 -22.03 -6.61
C GLU A 109 2.15 -21.32 -5.82
N VAL A 110 0.95 -21.14 -6.40
CA VAL A 110 -0.18 -20.46 -5.72
C VAL A 110 -0.56 -21.15 -4.41
N ALA A 111 -0.49 -22.48 -4.36
CA ALA A 111 -0.76 -23.21 -3.12
C ALA A 111 0.28 -22.89 -2.01
N GLY A 112 1.55 -22.77 -2.38
CA GLY A 112 2.62 -22.38 -1.46
C GLY A 112 2.48 -20.91 -1.01
N ASP A 113 2.07 -20.03 -1.90
CA ASP A 113 1.81 -18.63 -1.56
C ASP A 113 0.66 -18.52 -0.56
N LEU A 114 -0.41 -19.30 -0.72
CA LEU A 114 -1.52 -19.33 0.22
C LEU A 114 -1.08 -19.79 1.62
N GLU A 115 -0.25 -20.82 1.73
CA GLU A 115 0.28 -21.27 3.04
C GLU A 115 1.18 -20.19 3.67
N ARG A 116 1.94 -19.43 2.88
CA ARG A 116 2.70 -18.26 3.38
C ARG A 116 1.76 -17.20 3.92
N ILE A 117 0.67 -16.88 3.23
CA ILE A 117 -0.34 -15.93 3.72
C ILE A 117 -0.96 -16.42 5.02
N PHE A 118 -1.27 -17.69 5.15
CA PHE A 118 -1.78 -18.27 6.40
C PHE A 118 -0.76 -18.28 7.54
N THR A 119 0.53 -18.35 7.21
CA THR A 119 1.62 -18.19 8.20
C THR A 119 1.72 -16.75 8.68
N LEU A 120 1.65 -15.77 7.78
CA LEU A 120 1.65 -14.33 8.10
C LEU A 120 0.38 -13.93 8.89
N PHE A 121 -0.75 -14.53 8.55
CA PHE A 121 -2.06 -14.21 9.10
C PHE A 121 -2.78 -15.48 9.60
N PRO A 122 -2.38 -16.09 10.75
CA PRO A 122 -2.95 -17.34 11.24
C PRO A 122 -4.48 -17.29 11.43
N ARG A 123 -5.01 -16.11 11.79
CA ARG A 123 -6.46 -15.91 11.94
C ARG A 123 -7.23 -16.12 10.64
N LEU A 124 -6.63 -15.85 9.49
CA LEU A 124 -7.25 -16.13 8.19
C LEU A 124 -7.37 -17.63 7.94
N LYS A 125 -6.37 -18.42 8.36
CA LYS A 125 -6.41 -19.89 8.27
C LYS A 125 -7.53 -20.49 9.14
N GLU A 126 -7.63 -20.03 10.38
CA GLU A 126 -8.68 -20.46 11.31
C GLU A 126 -10.10 -20.20 10.76
N ARG A 127 -10.22 -19.16 9.93
CA ARG A 127 -11.49 -18.66 9.38
C ARG A 127 -11.61 -18.85 7.88
N GLU A 128 -10.83 -19.75 7.29
CA GLU A 128 -10.73 -19.95 5.85
C GLU A 128 -12.08 -20.05 5.13
N LYS A 129 -13.04 -20.74 5.76
CA LYS A 129 -14.39 -20.97 5.23
C LYS A 129 -15.42 -19.91 5.66
N GLN A 130 -15.02 -18.96 6.51
CA GLN A 130 -15.92 -17.91 7.00
C GLN A 130 -16.11 -16.84 5.93
N LYS A 131 -17.33 -16.26 5.82
CA LYS A 131 -17.60 -15.13 4.92
C LYS A 131 -16.89 -13.86 5.43
N ALA A 132 -16.18 -13.18 4.54
CA ALA A 132 -15.39 -11.99 4.88
C ALA A 132 -16.21 -10.87 5.52
N GLY A 133 -17.48 -10.71 5.12
CA GLY A 133 -18.38 -9.70 5.70
C GLY A 133 -18.74 -9.91 7.17
N THR A 134 -18.46 -11.09 7.76
CA THR A 134 -18.72 -11.40 9.18
C THR A 134 -17.47 -11.31 10.05
N MET A 135 -16.32 -10.90 9.47
CA MET A 135 -15.06 -10.74 10.17
C MET A 135 -14.95 -9.35 10.81
N SER A 136 -14.10 -9.25 11.83
CA SER A 136 -13.74 -7.95 12.42
C SER A 136 -13.01 -7.06 11.41
N GLY A 137 -12.98 -5.74 11.64
CA GLY A 137 -12.29 -4.81 10.78
C GLY A 137 -10.81 -5.10 10.59
N GLY A 138 -10.10 -5.50 11.65
CA GLY A 138 -8.70 -5.87 11.56
C GLY A 138 -8.48 -7.17 10.77
N GLU A 139 -9.34 -8.17 10.93
CA GLU A 139 -9.27 -9.40 10.14
C GLU A 139 -9.55 -9.14 8.65
N GLN A 140 -10.50 -8.25 8.34
CA GLN A 140 -10.75 -7.82 6.96
C GLN A 140 -9.53 -7.09 6.36
N GLN A 141 -8.82 -6.28 7.16
CA GLN A 141 -7.59 -5.61 6.72
C GLN A 141 -6.48 -6.62 6.42
N MET A 142 -6.27 -7.59 7.31
CA MET A 142 -5.34 -8.70 7.07
C MET A 142 -5.70 -9.47 5.80
N LEU A 143 -7.01 -9.69 5.54
CA LEU A 143 -7.50 -10.36 4.35
C LEU A 143 -7.23 -9.52 3.08
N ALA A 144 -7.41 -8.20 3.13
CA ALA A 144 -7.10 -7.31 2.00
C ALA A 144 -5.61 -7.31 1.65
N MET A 145 -4.74 -7.24 2.67
CA MET A 145 -3.28 -7.35 2.50
C MET A 145 -2.89 -8.73 1.96
N GLY A 146 -3.43 -9.80 2.54
CA GLY A 146 -3.19 -11.18 2.10
C GLY A 146 -3.61 -11.37 0.64
N ARG A 147 -4.76 -10.85 0.24
CA ARG A 147 -5.23 -10.88 -1.15
C ARG A 147 -4.29 -10.15 -2.10
N ALA A 148 -3.78 -8.97 -1.73
CA ALA A 148 -2.79 -8.25 -2.54
C ALA A 148 -1.49 -9.07 -2.67
N MET A 149 -1.03 -9.71 -1.60
CA MET A 149 0.16 -10.56 -1.58
C MET A 149 0.01 -11.83 -2.43
N MET A 150 -1.20 -12.36 -2.63
CA MET A 150 -1.45 -13.51 -3.52
C MET A 150 -1.14 -13.21 -5.00
N ALA A 151 -1.03 -11.94 -5.39
CA ALA A 151 -0.50 -11.56 -6.70
C ALA A 151 1.02 -11.76 -6.82
N ARG A 152 1.74 -12.04 -5.72
CA ARG A 152 3.21 -12.13 -5.61
C ARG A 152 3.90 -10.87 -6.12
N PRO A 153 3.55 -9.71 -5.55
CA PRO A 153 4.04 -8.44 -6.07
C PRO A 153 5.53 -8.23 -5.77
N LYS A 154 6.23 -7.57 -6.68
CA LYS A 154 7.54 -6.97 -6.44
C LYS A 154 7.41 -5.69 -5.62
N LEU A 155 6.33 -4.91 -5.90
CA LEU A 155 5.97 -3.68 -5.21
C LEU A 155 4.56 -3.78 -4.64
N LEU A 156 4.45 -3.72 -3.32
CA LEU A 156 3.18 -3.69 -2.60
C LEU A 156 2.87 -2.25 -2.18
N LEU A 157 1.74 -1.75 -2.63
CA LEU A 157 1.20 -0.45 -2.26
C LEU A 157 0.16 -0.64 -1.15
N LEU A 158 0.32 0.04 -0.02
CA LEU A 158 -0.57 -0.05 1.13
C LEU A 158 -1.18 1.32 1.41
N ASP A 159 -2.50 1.42 1.36
CA ASP A 159 -3.26 2.65 1.57
C ASP A 159 -3.94 2.63 2.93
N GLU A 160 -3.40 3.37 3.88
CA GLU A 160 -3.87 3.53 5.27
C GLU A 160 -4.26 2.20 5.95
N PRO A 161 -3.34 1.20 6.01
CA PRO A 161 -3.68 -0.13 6.51
C PRO A 161 -4.07 -0.16 8.00
N SER A 162 -3.76 0.89 8.76
CA SER A 162 -4.08 0.98 10.19
C SER A 162 -5.43 1.66 10.48
N MET A 163 -6.08 2.26 9.47
CA MET A 163 -7.25 3.09 9.68
C MET A 163 -8.47 2.31 10.20
N GLY A 164 -9.08 2.82 11.27
CA GLY A 164 -10.30 2.23 11.86
C GLY A 164 -10.10 0.85 12.46
N ILE A 165 -8.90 0.56 12.97
CA ILE A 165 -8.52 -0.73 13.57
C ILE A 165 -8.20 -0.52 15.05
N ALA A 166 -8.53 -1.52 15.87
CA ALA A 166 -8.21 -1.49 17.29
C ALA A 166 -6.67 -1.43 17.51
N PRO A 167 -6.18 -0.63 18.49
CA PRO A 167 -4.74 -0.38 18.68
C PRO A 167 -3.88 -1.65 18.77
N ILE A 168 -4.38 -2.68 19.42
CA ILE A 168 -3.66 -3.97 19.55
C ILE A 168 -3.43 -4.66 18.20
N LEU A 169 -4.32 -4.47 17.24
CA LEU A 169 -4.19 -5.04 15.90
C LEU A 169 -3.36 -4.15 14.97
N VAL A 170 -3.29 -2.84 15.24
CA VAL A 170 -2.44 -1.91 14.50
C VAL A 170 -0.98 -2.34 14.61
N GLN A 171 -0.48 -2.61 15.81
CA GLN A 171 0.88 -3.10 16.00
C GLN A 171 1.14 -4.36 15.17
N ARG A 172 0.21 -5.33 15.20
CA ARG A 172 0.35 -6.58 14.43
C ARG A 172 0.41 -6.35 12.92
N ILE A 173 -0.32 -5.36 12.40
CA ILE A 173 -0.25 -4.98 10.98
C ILE A 173 1.15 -4.48 10.62
N TYR A 174 1.75 -3.60 11.41
CA TYR A 174 3.08 -3.07 11.13
C TYR A 174 4.18 -4.14 11.30
N GLU A 175 4.07 -5.02 12.29
CA GLU A 175 4.94 -6.19 12.41
C GLU A 175 4.88 -7.04 11.13
N THR A 176 3.66 -7.27 10.61
CA THR A 176 3.46 -8.03 9.37
C THR A 176 4.02 -7.30 8.13
N ILE A 177 3.88 -5.97 8.05
CA ILE A 177 4.50 -5.16 6.98
C ILE A 177 6.03 -5.36 6.99
N ALA A 178 6.64 -5.31 8.18
CA ALA A 178 8.07 -5.57 8.32
C ALA A 178 8.46 -7.02 7.94
N GLU A 179 7.61 -8.00 8.25
CA GLU A 179 7.82 -9.40 7.84
C GLU A 179 7.73 -9.58 6.32
N ILE A 180 6.74 -8.96 5.67
CA ILE A 180 6.57 -8.96 4.21
C ILE A 180 7.81 -8.36 3.53
N ASN A 181 8.30 -7.23 4.03
CA ASN A 181 9.50 -6.58 3.49
C ASN A 181 10.76 -7.44 3.69
N ARG A 182 10.96 -8.04 4.87
CA ARG A 182 12.06 -9.00 5.11
C ARG A 182 12.03 -10.19 4.16
N GLY A 183 10.85 -10.57 3.67
CA GLY A 183 10.66 -11.56 2.62
C GLY A 183 11.05 -11.09 1.21
N GLY A 184 11.53 -9.84 1.06
CA GLY A 184 12.03 -9.27 -0.20
C GLY A 184 11.04 -8.41 -0.98
N THR A 185 9.80 -8.23 -0.48
CA THR A 185 8.81 -7.37 -1.14
C THR A 185 9.12 -5.90 -0.87
N THR A 186 9.20 -5.09 -1.92
CA THR A 186 9.29 -3.62 -1.82
C THR A 186 7.95 -3.05 -1.41
N ILE A 187 7.92 -2.03 -0.56
CA ILE A 187 6.66 -1.49 -0.03
C ILE A 187 6.64 0.04 -0.14
N LEU A 188 5.57 0.58 -0.71
CA LEU A 188 5.19 1.99 -0.55
C LEU A 188 3.96 2.04 0.35
N LEU A 189 4.16 2.59 1.55
CA LEU A 189 3.16 2.69 2.60
C LEU A 189 2.61 4.12 2.66
N VAL A 190 1.33 4.28 2.48
CA VAL A 190 0.63 5.55 2.69
C VAL A 190 -0.07 5.51 4.03
N GLU A 191 0.16 6.53 4.86
CA GLU A 191 -0.39 6.60 6.22
C GLU A 191 -0.68 8.03 6.69
N GLN A 192 -1.67 8.13 7.57
CA GLN A 192 -1.89 9.32 8.37
C GLN A 192 -1.15 9.24 9.70
N ASN A 193 -1.01 8.03 10.27
CA ASN A 193 -0.29 7.82 11.52
C ASN A 193 1.22 7.75 11.27
N ALA A 194 1.87 8.92 11.33
CA ALA A 194 3.28 9.05 11.04
C ALA A 194 4.18 8.27 12.01
N ASN A 195 3.77 8.08 13.28
CA ASN A 195 4.58 7.33 14.24
C ASN A 195 4.88 5.92 13.75
N TYR A 196 3.82 5.15 13.47
CA TYR A 196 3.98 3.78 13.00
C TYR A 196 4.62 3.71 11.61
N ALA A 197 4.26 4.64 10.70
CA ALA A 197 4.79 4.66 9.35
C ALA A 197 6.30 4.87 9.33
N LEU A 198 6.81 5.84 10.12
CA LEU A 198 8.24 6.14 10.24
C LEU A 198 9.01 5.05 11.01
N ASP A 199 8.35 4.27 11.87
CA ASP A 199 8.99 3.15 12.59
C ASP A 199 9.35 1.99 11.67
N VAL A 200 8.53 1.71 10.65
CA VAL A 200 8.74 0.57 9.75
C VAL A 200 9.44 0.93 8.44
N SER A 201 9.57 2.22 8.14
CA SER A 201 10.16 2.70 6.89
C SER A 201 11.61 3.17 7.08
N LYS A 202 12.40 3.05 6.00
CA LYS A 202 13.77 3.56 5.95
C LYS A 202 13.80 5.06 5.68
N ARG A 203 12.92 5.54 4.83
CA ARG A 203 12.73 6.96 4.46
C ARG A 203 11.29 7.26 4.13
N GLY A 204 10.96 8.53 4.08
CA GLY A 204 9.59 8.96 3.83
C GLY A 204 9.51 10.30 3.12
N TYR A 205 8.31 10.57 2.68
CA TYR A 205 7.87 11.82 2.07
C TYR A 205 6.71 12.38 2.86
N VAL A 206 6.70 13.68 3.09
CA VAL A 206 5.57 14.40 3.69
C VAL A 206 4.80 15.09 2.60
N LEU A 207 3.51 14.78 2.50
CA LEU A 207 2.61 15.29 1.47
C LEU A 207 1.62 16.29 2.06
N GLU A 208 1.57 17.49 1.48
CA GLU A 208 0.59 18.52 1.82
C GLU A 208 -0.03 19.11 0.56
N THR A 209 -1.36 19.11 0.51
CA THR A 209 -2.15 19.76 -0.56
C THR A 209 -1.66 19.40 -1.97
N GLY A 210 -1.32 18.11 -2.20
CA GLY A 210 -0.87 17.57 -3.49
C GLY A 210 0.59 17.86 -3.85
N ARG A 211 1.45 18.21 -2.86
CA ARG A 211 2.89 18.44 -3.05
C ARG A 211 3.70 17.71 -1.99
N VAL A 212 4.87 17.25 -2.35
CA VAL A 212 5.89 16.82 -1.38
C VAL A 212 6.52 18.08 -0.80
N VAL A 213 6.44 18.23 0.54
CA VAL A 213 7.00 19.38 1.25
C VAL A 213 8.28 19.03 2.00
N LEU A 214 8.43 17.79 2.44
CA LEU A 214 9.64 17.27 3.08
C LEU A 214 9.92 15.85 2.59
N GLU A 215 11.19 15.48 2.52
CA GLU A 215 11.65 14.12 2.26
C GLU A 215 12.93 13.82 3.03
N GLY A 216 13.15 12.57 3.37
CA GLY A 216 14.39 12.17 4.05
C GLY A 216 14.32 10.81 4.72
N GLU A 217 15.40 10.49 5.44
CA GLU A 217 15.45 9.30 6.29
C GLU A 217 14.38 9.39 7.38
N SER A 218 13.69 8.29 7.66
CA SER A 218 12.60 8.24 8.67
C SER A 218 13.07 8.70 10.06
N SER A 219 14.30 8.38 10.42
CA SER A 219 14.93 8.84 11.67
C SER A 219 15.04 10.36 11.77
N LYS A 220 15.33 11.05 10.66
CA LYS A 220 15.43 12.51 10.58
C LYS A 220 14.03 13.15 10.56
N LEU A 221 13.11 12.61 9.74
CA LEU A 221 11.72 13.10 9.70
C LEU A 221 11.04 13.00 11.07
N ARG A 222 11.34 11.96 11.84
CA ARG A 222 10.80 11.77 13.19
C ARG A 222 11.21 12.86 14.19
N THR A 223 12.37 13.46 14.01
CA THR A 223 12.91 14.53 14.85
C THR A 223 12.68 15.92 14.28
N ASP A 224 12.13 16.02 13.08
CA ASP A 224 11.84 17.28 12.43
C ASP A 224 10.71 18.02 13.18
N PRO A 225 10.89 19.31 13.56
CA PRO A 225 9.90 20.06 14.33
C PRO A 225 8.56 20.26 13.63
N GLU A 226 8.54 20.37 12.30
CA GLU A 226 7.30 20.51 11.53
C GLU A 226 6.53 19.20 11.50
N VAL A 227 7.22 18.08 11.27
CA VAL A 227 6.64 16.73 11.31
C VAL A 227 6.11 16.42 12.71
N GLN A 228 6.86 16.74 13.78
CA GLN A 228 6.43 16.53 15.16
C GLN A 228 5.14 17.29 15.46
N ARG A 229 5.10 18.57 15.13
CA ARG A 229 3.93 19.43 15.37
C ARG A 229 2.70 19.00 14.57
N ALA A 230 2.88 18.63 13.29
CA ALA A 230 1.78 18.35 12.38
C ALA A 230 1.24 16.92 12.51
N TYR A 231 2.10 15.93 12.81
CA TYR A 231 1.78 14.51 12.63
C TYR A 231 2.12 13.61 13.82
N LEU A 232 2.96 14.04 14.77
CA LEU A 232 3.41 13.19 15.90
C LEU A 232 2.80 13.60 17.24
N GLY A 233 2.05 14.70 17.31
CA GLY A 233 1.31 15.14 18.51
C GLY A 233 2.20 15.76 19.58
N ALA A 234 3.31 16.39 19.20
CA ALA A 234 4.21 17.12 20.10
C ALA A 234 3.81 18.59 20.20
#